data_54a9b850b77216fb541c1a7f3a95c880
#
_entry.id   54a9b850b77216fb541c1a7f3a95c880
#
_cell.length_a   1.000
_cell.length_b   1.000
_cell.length_c   1.000
_cell.angle_alpha   90.00
_cell.angle_beta   90.00
_cell.angle_gamma   90.00
#
_symmetry.space_group_name_H-M   'P 1'
#
loop_
_entity.id
_entity.type
_entity.pdbx_description
1 polymer ?
#
loop_
_entity_poly.entity_id
_entity_poly.type
_entity_poly.pdbx_seq_one_letter_code
_entity_poly.pdbx_strand_id
1 'polypeptide(L)'
;EERYEVLKAEMASEFHRAAADGELVLKHGVADTLKLIRDKNIPCALATSTRKEVVTMELTNLGVIDYFDKLICGDMVERSKPAPDIFLKACGELGVAPENAFAVEDSYNGVRAAHSAGMKVVMIPDLVQPDAEMREKALIIFDNMDGFKEYIMKLVTA
;
A
#
# COMPACT_ATOMS: atom_id res chain seq x y z
N GLU A 1 -0.98 -3.39 -30.04
CA GLU A 1 -0.99 -4.41 -28.96
C GLU A 1 0.42 -4.90 -28.67
N GLU A 2 1.14 -5.41 -29.67
CA GLU A 2 2.53 -5.91 -29.56
C GLU A 2 3.51 -4.85 -29.02
N ARG A 3 3.41 -3.60 -29.47
CA ARG A 3 4.25 -2.49 -29.00
C ARG A 3 3.99 -2.11 -27.53
N TYR A 4 2.77 -2.29 -27.06
CA TYR A 4 2.39 -2.06 -25.68
C TYR A 4 2.98 -3.13 -24.74
N GLU A 5 2.96 -4.39 -25.15
CA GLU A 5 3.53 -5.49 -24.37
C GLU A 5 5.07 -5.40 -24.28
N VAL A 6 5.74 -4.96 -25.37
CA VAL A 6 7.19 -4.71 -25.35
C VAL A 6 7.55 -3.59 -24.37
N LEU A 7 6.85 -2.44 -24.44
CA LEU A 7 7.04 -1.31 -23.51
C LEU A 7 6.80 -1.72 -22.05
N LYS A 8 5.76 -2.50 -21.78
CA LYS A 8 5.44 -3.02 -20.46
C LYS A 8 6.52 -3.94 -19.93
N ALA A 9 7.09 -4.78 -20.77
CA ALA A 9 8.19 -5.68 -20.41
C ALA A 9 9.49 -4.91 -20.14
N GLU A 10 9.81 -3.88 -20.92
CA GLU A 10 10.97 -3.01 -20.71
C GLU A 10 10.85 -2.22 -19.40
N MET A 11 9.71 -1.60 -19.11
CA MET A 11 9.45 -0.90 -17.85
C MET A 11 9.55 -1.82 -16.65
N ALA A 12 9.02 -3.03 -16.73
CA ALA A 12 9.14 -4.03 -15.67
C ALA A 12 10.59 -4.43 -15.44
N SER A 13 11.38 -4.61 -16.51
CA SER A 13 12.80 -4.97 -16.45
C SER A 13 13.64 -3.85 -15.80
N GLU A 14 13.39 -2.58 -16.14
CA GLU A 14 14.08 -1.45 -15.53
C GLU A 14 13.73 -1.29 -14.05
N PHE A 15 12.46 -1.45 -13.69
CA PHE A 15 12.01 -1.43 -12.30
C PHE A 15 12.67 -2.55 -11.47
N HIS A 16 12.70 -3.77 -11.97
CA HIS A 16 13.36 -4.90 -11.30
C HIS A 16 14.87 -4.67 -11.12
N ARG A 17 15.53 -4.05 -12.10
CA ARG A 17 16.95 -3.73 -12.00
C ARG A 17 17.20 -2.65 -10.95
N ALA A 18 16.46 -1.57 -10.96
CA ALA A 18 16.56 -0.49 -9.95
C ALA A 18 16.33 -1.04 -8.52
N ALA A 19 15.37 -1.93 -8.36
CA ALA A 19 15.10 -2.59 -7.08
C ALA A 19 16.28 -3.49 -6.64
N ALA A 20 16.88 -4.25 -7.55
CA ALA A 20 18.02 -5.14 -7.28
C ALA A 20 19.29 -4.36 -6.95
N ASP A 21 19.50 -3.21 -7.61
CA ASP A 21 20.68 -2.35 -7.42
C ASP A 21 20.58 -1.44 -6.17
N GLY A 22 19.47 -1.52 -5.41
CA GLY A 22 19.27 -0.74 -4.18
C GLY A 22 19.00 0.74 -4.42
N GLU A 23 18.53 1.10 -5.61
CA GLU A 23 18.16 2.48 -5.96
C GLU A 23 16.81 2.90 -5.36
N LEU A 24 16.01 1.94 -4.88
CA LEU A 24 14.75 2.23 -4.19
C LEU A 24 15.01 2.80 -2.80
N VAL A 25 14.32 3.89 -2.49
CA VAL A 25 14.36 4.52 -1.18
C VAL A 25 12.93 4.65 -0.62
N LEU A 26 12.81 4.56 0.70
CA LEU A 26 11.54 4.83 1.36
C LEU A 26 11.18 6.31 1.21
N LYS A 27 9.91 6.58 0.94
CA LYS A 27 9.39 7.95 1.03
C LYS A 27 9.48 8.45 2.47
N HIS A 28 9.62 9.77 2.61
CA HIS A 28 9.69 10.44 3.91
C HIS A 28 8.50 10.03 4.82
N GLY A 29 8.80 9.79 6.09
CA GLY A 29 7.81 9.43 7.10
C GLY A 29 7.36 7.96 7.12
N VAL A 30 7.67 7.16 6.09
CA VAL A 30 7.23 5.75 6.02
C VAL A 30 7.85 4.92 7.13
N ALA A 31 9.18 4.98 7.31
CA ALA A 31 9.87 4.19 8.34
C ALA A 31 9.37 4.53 9.75
N ASP A 32 9.20 5.83 10.05
CA ASP A 32 8.71 6.29 11.35
C ASP A 32 7.27 5.87 11.61
N THR A 33 6.42 5.88 10.56
CA THR A 33 5.03 5.45 10.67
C THR A 33 4.95 3.94 10.91
N LEU A 34 5.73 3.13 10.17
CA LEU A 34 5.80 1.69 10.38
C LEU A 34 6.30 1.34 11.79
N LYS A 35 7.31 2.07 12.27
CA LYS A 35 7.80 1.91 13.64
C LYS A 35 6.71 2.21 14.68
N LEU A 36 5.97 3.31 14.52
CA LEU A 36 4.86 3.66 15.40
C LEU A 36 3.78 2.56 15.43
N ILE A 37 3.36 2.07 14.25
CA ILE A 37 2.37 1.00 14.09
C ILE A 37 2.80 -0.24 14.88
N ARG A 38 4.06 -0.66 14.72
CA ARG A 38 4.62 -1.79 15.46
C ARG A 38 4.69 -1.55 16.96
N ASP A 39 5.19 -0.39 17.39
CA ASP A 39 5.34 -0.04 18.83
C ASP A 39 3.98 0.01 19.54
N LYS A 40 2.89 0.24 18.78
CA LYS A 40 1.49 0.23 19.27
C LYS A 40 0.81 -1.12 19.09
N ASN A 41 1.51 -2.15 18.61
CA ASN A 41 0.95 -3.48 18.32
C ASN A 41 -0.29 -3.44 17.39
N ILE A 42 -0.29 -2.54 16.41
CA ILE A 42 -1.36 -2.45 15.42
C ILE A 42 -1.03 -3.42 14.29
N PRO A 43 -1.93 -4.37 13.95
CA PRO A 43 -1.71 -5.29 12.84
C PRO A 43 -1.48 -4.55 11.54
N CYS A 44 -0.45 -4.94 10.79
CA CYS A 44 -0.03 -4.26 9.56
C CYS A 44 0.22 -5.26 8.44
N ALA A 45 -0.37 -5.00 7.27
CA ALA A 45 -0.11 -5.77 6.06
C ALA A 45 0.26 -4.86 4.90
N LEU A 46 1.15 -5.33 4.04
CA LEU A 46 1.35 -4.75 2.73
C LEU A 46 0.39 -5.40 1.73
N ALA A 47 -0.35 -4.59 0.95
CA ALA A 47 -1.22 -5.02 -0.14
C ALA A 47 -0.75 -4.37 -1.45
N THR A 48 -0.02 -5.12 -2.28
CA THR A 48 0.62 -4.61 -3.50
C THR A 48 0.25 -5.43 -4.72
N SER A 49 0.20 -4.79 -5.90
CA SER A 49 0.04 -5.47 -7.19
C SER A 49 1.32 -6.16 -7.68
N THR A 50 2.44 -5.92 -7.04
CA THR A 50 3.74 -6.52 -7.33
C THR A 50 3.77 -7.98 -6.87
N ARG A 51 4.59 -8.82 -7.53
CA ARG A 51 4.76 -10.23 -7.16
C ARG A 51 5.52 -10.37 -5.84
N LYS A 52 5.23 -11.44 -5.10
CA LYS A 52 5.80 -11.70 -3.77
C LYS A 52 7.32 -11.74 -3.76
N GLU A 53 7.94 -12.39 -4.74
CA GLU A 53 9.40 -12.49 -4.84
C GLU A 53 10.06 -11.11 -4.90
N VAL A 54 9.55 -10.23 -5.77
CA VAL A 54 10.07 -8.86 -5.95
C VAL A 54 9.89 -8.04 -4.69
N VAL A 55 8.69 -8.04 -4.13
CA VAL A 55 8.36 -7.30 -2.90
C VAL A 55 9.22 -7.75 -1.72
N THR A 56 9.44 -9.06 -1.56
CA THR A 56 10.28 -9.59 -0.49
C THR A 56 11.71 -9.07 -0.62
N MET A 57 12.27 -9.07 -1.80
CA MET A 57 13.61 -8.53 -2.08
C MET A 57 13.67 -7.02 -1.77
N GLU A 58 12.72 -6.24 -2.28
CA GLU A 58 12.66 -4.78 -2.09
C GLU A 58 12.56 -4.40 -0.61
N LEU A 59 11.62 -4.98 0.13
CA LEU A 59 11.42 -4.69 1.55
C LEU A 59 12.60 -5.14 2.41
N THR A 60 13.27 -6.24 2.02
CA THR A 60 14.49 -6.70 2.70
C THR A 60 15.63 -5.70 2.49
N ASN A 61 15.85 -5.27 1.26
CA ASN A 61 16.87 -4.28 0.93
C ASN A 61 16.62 -2.92 1.61
N LEU A 62 15.35 -2.53 1.74
CA LEU A 62 14.94 -1.32 2.46
C LEU A 62 14.97 -1.49 4.00
N GLY A 63 15.16 -2.70 4.52
CA GLY A 63 15.21 -2.99 5.95
C GLY A 63 13.87 -2.84 6.68
N VAL A 64 12.75 -2.96 5.97
CA VAL A 64 11.40 -2.73 6.53
C VAL A 64 10.47 -3.95 6.48
N ILE A 65 10.92 -5.08 5.97
CA ILE A 65 10.08 -6.27 5.82
C ILE A 65 9.46 -6.74 7.15
N ASP A 66 10.21 -6.64 8.24
CA ASP A 66 9.80 -7.10 9.57
C ASP A 66 8.74 -6.21 10.24
N TYR A 67 8.39 -5.08 9.64
CA TYR A 67 7.29 -4.25 10.13
C TYR A 67 5.92 -4.75 9.69
N PHE A 68 5.85 -5.67 8.72
CA PHE A 68 4.60 -6.20 8.19
C PHE A 68 4.32 -7.59 8.75
N ASP A 69 3.14 -7.79 9.34
CA ASP A 69 2.67 -9.11 9.77
C ASP A 69 2.31 -9.99 8.59
N LYS A 70 1.86 -9.39 7.48
CA LYS A 70 1.46 -10.08 6.25
C LYS A 70 1.89 -9.32 5.00
N LEU A 71 2.27 -10.07 3.96
CA LEU A 71 2.51 -9.56 2.62
C LEU A 71 1.47 -10.18 1.67
N ILE A 72 0.57 -9.36 1.14
CA ILE A 72 -0.44 -9.77 0.16
C ILE A 72 -0.05 -9.16 -1.18
N CYS A 73 0.31 -10.02 -2.11
CA CYS A 73 0.94 -9.65 -3.38
C CYS A 73 0.01 -9.95 -4.57
N GLY A 74 0.31 -9.36 -5.72
CA GLY A 74 -0.54 -9.46 -6.90
C GLY A 74 -0.72 -10.88 -7.44
N ASP A 75 0.25 -11.77 -7.21
CA ASP A 75 0.20 -13.18 -7.57
C ASP A 75 -0.58 -14.06 -6.58
N MET A 76 -1.14 -13.46 -5.51
CA MET A 76 -1.92 -14.17 -4.48
C MET A 76 -3.44 -13.96 -4.62
N VAL A 77 -3.91 -13.19 -5.61
CA VAL A 77 -5.32 -12.86 -5.84
C VAL A 77 -5.68 -13.07 -7.30
N GLU A 78 -6.97 -13.37 -7.56
CA GLU A 78 -7.46 -13.59 -8.92
C GLU A 78 -7.67 -12.29 -9.69
N ARG A 79 -8.18 -11.24 -9.01
CA ARG A 79 -8.49 -9.96 -9.62
C ARG A 79 -7.63 -8.86 -9.01
N SER A 80 -6.92 -8.16 -9.89
CA SER A 80 -6.09 -7.01 -9.50
C SER A 80 -6.94 -5.78 -9.14
N LYS A 81 -6.34 -4.80 -8.46
CA LYS A 81 -6.95 -3.47 -8.25
C LYS A 81 -7.44 -2.91 -9.61
N PRO A 82 -8.65 -2.38 -9.72
CA PRO A 82 -9.51 -1.86 -8.64
C PRO A 82 -10.45 -2.87 -7.97
N ALA A 83 -10.36 -4.19 -8.25
CA ALA A 83 -11.10 -5.18 -7.50
C ALA A 83 -10.65 -5.22 -6.02
N PRO A 84 -11.55 -5.50 -5.06
CA PRO A 84 -11.25 -5.45 -3.64
C PRO A 84 -10.46 -6.65 -3.11
N ASP A 85 -10.21 -7.65 -3.93
CA ASP A 85 -9.71 -8.98 -3.55
C ASP A 85 -8.46 -8.93 -2.66
N ILE A 86 -7.51 -8.07 -3.01
CA ILE A 86 -6.24 -7.96 -2.28
C ILE A 86 -6.43 -7.41 -0.87
N PHE A 87 -7.33 -6.43 -0.69
CA PHE A 87 -7.62 -5.85 0.61
C PHE A 87 -8.48 -6.77 1.48
N LEU A 88 -9.48 -7.44 0.89
CA LEU A 88 -10.27 -8.45 1.60
C LEU A 88 -9.39 -9.60 2.08
N LYS A 89 -8.43 -10.05 1.26
CA LYS A 89 -7.47 -11.07 1.66
C LYS A 89 -6.56 -10.56 2.79
N ALA A 90 -6.05 -9.34 2.70
CA ALA A 90 -5.22 -8.75 3.75
C ALA A 90 -5.96 -8.67 5.09
N CYS A 91 -7.20 -8.17 5.09
CA CYS A 91 -8.03 -8.12 6.29
C CYS A 91 -8.30 -9.52 6.86
N GLY A 92 -8.62 -10.49 6.01
CA GLY A 92 -8.84 -11.88 6.43
C GLY A 92 -7.61 -12.52 7.08
N GLU A 93 -6.41 -12.29 6.52
CA GLU A 93 -5.17 -12.84 7.08
C GLU A 93 -4.69 -12.12 8.35
N LEU A 94 -5.08 -10.86 8.55
CA LEU A 94 -4.86 -10.13 9.80
C LEU A 94 -5.95 -10.43 10.86
N GLY A 95 -7.06 -11.09 10.49
CA GLY A 95 -8.18 -11.31 11.38
C GLY A 95 -8.94 -10.03 11.75
N VAL A 96 -8.95 -9.03 10.88
CA VAL A 96 -9.58 -7.72 11.09
C VAL A 96 -10.73 -7.55 10.10
N ALA A 97 -11.90 -7.08 10.57
CA ALA A 97 -12.99 -6.72 9.67
C ALA A 97 -12.63 -5.46 8.85
N PRO A 98 -12.95 -5.41 7.54
CA PRO A 98 -12.55 -4.30 6.66
C PRO A 98 -12.96 -2.91 7.19
N GLU A 99 -14.16 -2.77 7.75
CA GLU A 99 -14.67 -1.53 8.33
C GLU A 99 -13.87 -1.04 9.55
N ASN A 100 -13.04 -1.90 10.14
CA ASN A 100 -12.15 -1.57 11.26
C ASN A 100 -10.70 -1.36 10.84
N ALA A 101 -10.40 -1.44 9.54
CA ALA A 101 -9.06 -1.30 9.00
C ALA A 101 -8.91 -0.02 8.16
N PHE A 102 -7.75 0.58 8.24
CA PHE A 102 -7.33 1.64 7.32
C PHE A 102 -6.59 1.02 6.12
N ALA A 103 -6.91 1.52 4.93
CA ALA A 103 -6.09 1.31 3.74
C ALA A 103 -5.42 2.63 3.36
N VAL A 104 -4.09 2.64 3.28
CA VAL A 104 -3.31 3.81 2.86
C VAL A 104 -2.88 3.61 1.42
N GLU A 105 -3.29 4.50 0.54
CA GLU A 105 -3.13 4.38 -0.91
C GLU A 105 -2.72 5.70 -1.56
N ASP A 106 -2.03 5.60 -2.70
CA ASP A 106 -1.58 6.74 -3.52
C ASP A 106 -2.22 6.76 -4.91
N SER A 107 -2.86 5.66 -5.31
CA SER A 107 -3.39 5.45 -6.66
C SER A 107 -4.91 5.38 -6.69
N TYR A 108 -5.51 5.80 -7.82
CA TYR A 108 -6.95 5.73 -8.04
C TYR A 108 -7.50 4.30 -7.93
N ASN A 109 -6.80 3.33 -8.55
CA ASN A 109 -7.23 1.94 -8.50
C ASN A 109 -7.09 1.34 -7.09
N GLY A 110 -6.09 1.77 -6.33
CA GLY A 110 -5.95 1.38 -4.94
C GLY A 110 -7.07 1.95 -4.06
N VAL A 111 -7.39 3.23 -4.20
CA VAL A 111 -8.51 3.87 -3.49
C VAL A 111 -9.85 3.19 -3.83
N ARG A 112 -10.12 2.90 -5.13
CA ARG A 112 -11.33 2.18 -5.55
C ARG A 112 -11.41 0.78 -4.93
N ALA A 113 -10.31 0.05 -4.94
CA ALA A 113 -10.24 -1.30 -4.38
C ALA A 113 -10.49 -1.31 -2.87
N ALA A 114 -9.84 -0.42 -2.12
CA ALA A 114 -9.99 -0.29 -0.69
C ALA A 114 -11.42 0.15 -0.29
N HIS A 115 -11.98 1.13 -1.00
CA HIS A 115 -13.35 1.57 -0.82
C HIS A 115 -14.35 0.43 -1.09
N SER A 116 -14.16 -0.32 -2.20
CA SER A 116 -15.01 -1.47 -2.53
C SER A 116 -14.88 -2.63 -1.53
N ALA A 117 -13.75 -2.72 -0.82
CA ALA A 117 -13.56 -3.67 0.29
C ALA A 117 -14.27 -3.23 1.59
N GLY A 118 -14.81 -2.02 1.66
CA GLY A 118 -15.44 -1.45 2.86
C GLY A 118 -14.47 -0.92 3.91
N MET A 119 -13.23 -0.63 3.53
CA MET A 119 -12.20 -0.11 4.44
C MET A 119 -12.30 1.40 4.63
N LYS A 120 -11.66 1.89 5.68
CA LYS A 120 -11.42 3.34 5.90
C LYS A 120 -10.24 3.77 5.02
N VAL A 121 -10.54 4.44 3.91
CA VAL A 121 -9.52 4.80 2.92
C VAL A 121 -8.82 6.09 3.31
N VAL A 122 -7.50 6.04 3.39
CA VAL A 122 -6.60 7.20 3.51
C VAL A 122 -5.85 7.33 2.19
N MET A 123 -5.95 8.49 1.54
CA MET A 123 -5.16 8.77 0.35
C MET A 123 -3.99 9.68 0.69
N ILE A 124 -2.79 9.29 0.26
CA ILE A 124 -1.58 10.12 0.31
C ILE A 124 -1.07 10.23 -1.12
N PRO A 125 -1.44 11.31 -1.84
CA PRO A 125 -1.10 11.48 -3.25
C PRO A 125 0.40 11.46 -3.50
N ASP A 126 0.81 10.83 -4.59
CA ASP A 126 2.18 10.88 -5.11
C ASP A 126 2.21 11.46 -6.53
N LEU A 127 2.09 10.60 -7.54
CA LEU A 127 2.13 10.99 -8.95
C LEU A 127 0.80 11.58 -9.44
N VAL A 128 -0.31 11.20 -8.83
CA VAL A 128 -1.65 11.62 -9.22
C VAL A 128 -2.32 12.43 -8.12
N GLN A 129 -2.90 13.56 -8.50
CA GLN A 129 -3.65 14.39 -7.56
C GLN A 129 -5.09 13.89 -7.40
N PRO A 130 -5.69 14.02 -6.20
CA PRO A 130 -7.04 13.54 -5.96
C PRO A 130 -8.07 14.35 -6.77
N ASP A 131 -8.86 13.64 -7.56
CA ASP A 131 -10.02 14.18 -8.27
C ASP A 131 -11.29 14.15 -7.39
N ALA A 132 -12.44 14.45 -7.98
CA ALA A 132 -13.71 14.45 -7.28
C ALA A 132 -14.09 13.05 -6.76
N GLU A 133 -13.81 11.98 -7.54
CA GLU A 133 -14.07 10.61 -7.12
C GLU A 133 -13.20 10.21 -5.92
N MET A 134 -11.91 10.56 -5.95
CA MET A 134 -10.99 10.23 -4.85
C MET A 134 -11.39 10.95 -3.56
N ARG A 135 -11.83 12.21 -3.67
CA ARG A 135 -12.32 12.99 -2.52
C ARG A 135 -13.62 12.44 -1.92
N GLU A 136 -14.45 11.80 -2.74
CA GLU A 136 -15.67 11.12 -2.28
C GLU A 136 -15.37 9.80 -1.58
N LYS A 137 -14.43 9.01 -2.12
CA LYS A 137 -14.12 7.67 -1.64
C LYS A 137 -13.14 7.62 -0.47
N ALA A 138 -12.24 8.59 -0.37
CA ALA A 138 -11.29 8.66 0.73
C ALA A 138 -11.95 9.26 1.98
N LEU A 139 -11.77 8.61 3.13
CA LEU A 139 -12.16 9.15 4.42
C LEU A 139 -11.35 10.42 4.75
N ILE A 140 -10.04 10.37 4.48
CA ILE A 140 -9.10 11.48 4.71
C ILE A 140 -8.05 11.46 3.59
N ILE A 141 -7.59 12.65 3.21
CA ILE A 141 -6.46 12.84 2.30
C ILE A 141 -5.40 13.64 3.05
N PHE A 142 -4.19 13.10 3.14
CA PHE A 142 -3.02 13.79 3.71
C PHE A 142 -2.03 14.14 2.61
N ASP A 143 -1.30 15.22 2.78
CA ASP A 143 -0.25 15.63 1.83
C ASP A 143 0.98 14.70 1.89
N ASN A 144 1.20 14.06 3.05
CA ASN A 144 2.35 13.18 3.28
C ASN A 144 2.08 12.19 4.41
N MET A 145 3.03 11.29 4.63
CA MET A 145 2.94 10.24 5.66
C MET A 145 2.98 10.79 7.10
N ASP A 146 3.58 11.94 7.34
CA ASP A 146 3.63 12.54 8.68
C ASP A 146 2.23 12.92 9.18
N GLY A 147 1.38 13.45 8.29
CA GLY A 147 -0.01 13.74 8.63
C GLY A 147 -0.78 12.50 9.07
N PHE A 148 -0.58 11.38 8.38
CA PHE A 148 -1.18 10.10 8.76
C PHE A 148 -0.61 9.57 10.08
N LYS A 149 0.69 9.68 10.30
CA LYS A 149 1.35 9.30 11.57
C LYS A 149 0.75 10.04 12.76
N GLU A 150 0.61 11.37 12.64
CA GLU A 150 -0.03 12.18 13.68
C GLU A 150 -1.48 11.79 13.94
N TYR A 151 -2.21 11.48 12.89
CA TYR A 151 -3.59 11.00 13.00
C TYR A 151 -3.69 9.69 13.77
N ILE A 152 -2.83 8.69 13.46
CA ILE A 152 -2.77 7.43 14.21
C ILE A 152 -2.43 7.70 15.68
N MET A 153 -1.44 8.55 15.96
CA MET A 153 -1.07 8.89 17.34
C MET A 153 -2.26 9.39 18.15
N LYS A 154 -3.05 10.29 17.58
CA LYS A 154 -4.26 10.80 18.25
C LYS A 154 -5.29 9.70 18.51
N LEU A 155 -5.49 8.78 17.58
CA LEU A 155 -6.43 7.67 17.73
C LEU A 155 -6.04 6.68 18.84
N VAL A 156 -4.74 6.43 19.01
CA VAL A 156 -4.25 5.42 19.99
C VAL A 156 -3.98 6.03 21.37
N THR A 157 -4.09 7.34 21.52
CA THR A 157 -3.94 8.05 22.81
C THR A 157 -5.27 8.59 23.37
N ALA A 158 -6.34 8.48 22.60
CA ALA A 158 -7.71 8.87 23.02
C ALA A 158 -8.39 7.70 23.73
#